data_3a380d81680087a501cb837f4b28ab7e
#
_entry.id   3a380d81680087a501cb837f4b28ab7e
#
_cell.length_a   1.000
_cell.length_b   1.000
_cell.length_c   1.000
_cell.angle_alpha   90.00
_cell.angle_beta   90.00
_cell.angle_gamma   90.00
#
_symmetry.space_group_name_H-M   'P 1'
#
loop_
_entity.id
_entity.type
_entity.pdbx_description
1 polymer ?
#
loop_
_entity_poly.entity_id
_entity_poly.type
_entity_poly.pdbx_seq_one_letter_code
_entity_poly.pdbx_strand_id
1 'polypeptide(L)'
;MVYLGGIIENYMFECTDANQLEVHTKAKYNPTDTTLTFFIGKSKTEFFQKWNIPLQNVWVDINFIHSLTDTMKQINIKATEKDSVIQYSDNRNMTSKMTKSYNIYLFDWCDDKKQENFISALKRITELSKLK
;
A
#
# COMPACT_ATOMS: atom_id res chain seq x y z
N MET A 1 -11.39 -8.03 -10.25
CA MET A 1 -10.16 -7.77 -9.46
C MET A 1 -9.11 -6.95 -10.20
N VAL A 2 -8.95 -7.16 -11.51
CA VAL A 2 -8.01 -6.34 -12.30
C VAL A 2 -8.42 -4.86 -12.28
N TYR A 3 -9.71 -4.56 -12.34
CA TYR A 3 -10.23 -3.20 -12.25
C TYR A 3 -9.87 -2.55 -10.90
N LEU A 4 -10.04 -3.29 -9.81
CA LEU A 4 -9.71 -2.79 -8.47
C LEU A 4 -8.21 -2.57 -8.31
N GLY A 5 -7.41 -3.47 -8.86
CA GLY A 5 -5.96 -3.31 -8.90
C GLY A 5 -5.54 -2.04 -9.64
N GLY A 6 -6.21 -1.75 -10.75
CA GLY A 6 -5.97 -0.53 -11.52
C GLY A 6 -6.25 0.74 -10.73
N ILE A 7 -7.32 0.76 -9.92
CA ILE A 7 -7.63 1.89 -9.05
C ILE A 7 -6.50 2.12 -8.05
N ILE A 8 -5.99 1.05 -7.44
CA ILE A 8 -4.91 1.12 -6.45
C ILE A 8 -3.64 1.65 -7.12
N GLU A 9 -3.28 1.11 -8.27
CA GLU A 9 -2.07 1.52 -8.99
C GLU A 9 -2.14 3.00 -9.40
N ASN A 10 -3.29 3.45 -9.92
CA ASN A 10 -3.46 4.84 -10.32
C ASN A 10 -3.42 5.80 -9.14
N TYR A 11 -4.03 5.44 -8.02
CA TYR A 11 -3.99 6.27 -6.82
C TYR A 11 -2.55 6.46 -6.35
N MET A 12 -1.78 5.38 -6.27
CA MET A 12 -0.38 5.46 -5.83
C MET A 12 0.43 6.32 -6.80
N PHE A 13 0.18 6.21 -8.10
CA PHE A 13 0.86 7.01 -9.10
C PHE A 13 0.53 8.50 -8.95
N GLU A 14 -0.74 8.85 -8.73
CA GLU A 14 -1.19 10.25 -8.72
C GLU A 14 -1.02 10.94 -7.38
N CYS A 15 -1.22 10.22 -6.28
CA CYS A 15 -1.39 10.85 -4.97
C CYS A 15 -0.21 10.68 -4.02
N THR A 16 0.55 9.60 -4.12
CA THR A 16 1.70 9.38 -3.22
C THR A 16 3.01 9.85 -3.81
N ASP A 17 3.00 10.21 -5.08
CA ASP A 17 4.15 10.76 -5.78
C ASP A 17 4.30 12.26 -5.47
N ALA A 18 4.02 12.65 -4.24
CA ALA A 18 4.07 14.04 -3.84
C ALA A 18 5.52 14.46 -3.61
N ASN A 19 5.96 15.45 -4.34
CA ASN A 19 7.31 15.99 -4.28
C ASN A 19 7.72 16.50 -2.90
N GLN A 20 6.74 16.67 -2.00
CA GLN A 20 7.00 17.25 -0.67
C GLN A 20 7.82 16.33 0.24
N LEU A 21 7.81 15.02 -0.02
CA LEU A 21 8.51 14.06 0.83
C LEU A 21 9.74 13.46 0.14
N GLU A 22 10.05 13.85 -1.08
CA GLU A 22 11.12 13.28 -1.89
C GLU A 22 11.06 11.75 -1.97
N VAL A 23 9.85 11.20 -1.80
CA VAL A 23 9.61 9.77 -1.81
C VAL A 23 8.53 9.46 -2.83
N HIS A 24 8.83 8.55 -3.72
CA HIS A 24 7.90 8.08 -4.74
C HIS A 24 7.43 6.68 -4.38
N THR A 25 6.12 6.45 -4.47
CA THR A 25 5.54 5.15 -4.20
C THR A 25 4.77 4.66 -5.41
N LYS A 26 4.98 3.40 -5.76
CA LYS A 26 4.31 2.74 -6.88
C LYS A 26 3.68 1.46 -6.36
N ALA A 27 2.50 1.12 -6.86
CA ALA A 27 1.85 -0.16 -6.55
C ALA A 27 1.69 -0.98 -7.82
N LYS A 28 1.78 -2.29 -7.67
CA LYS A 28 1.52 -3.23 -8.76
C LYS A 28 0.72 -4.40 -8.22
N TYR A 29 -0.41 -4.69 -8.87
CA TYR A 29 -1.25 -5.82 -8.52
C TYR A 29 -0.98 -6.99 -9.47
N ASN A 30 -0.77 -8.19 -8.93
CA ASN A 30 -0.62 -9.40 -9.71
C ASN A 30 -1.86 -10.30 -9.49
N PRO A 31 -2.74 -10.43 -10.49
CA PRO A 31 -3.96 -11.23 -10.33
C PRO A 31 -3.71 -12.74 -10.29
N THR A 32 -2.56 -13.20 -10.78
CA THR A 32 -2.24 -14.63 -10.81
C THR A 32 -2.06 -15.21 -9.42
N ASP A 33 -1.30 -14.53 -8.57
CA ASP A 33 -1.02 -14.97 -7.20
C ASP A 33 -1.73 -14.11 -6.15
N THR A 34 -2.54 -13.15 -6.56
CA THR A 34 -3.26 -12.21 -5.69
C THR A 34 -2.34 -11.48 -4.73
N THR A 35 -1.21 -11.01 -5.24
CA THR A 35 -0.28 -10.18 -4.46
C THR A 35 -0.36 -8.73 -4.88
N LEU A 36 -0.16 -7.84 -3.92
CA LEU A 36 -0.02 -6.42 -4.13
C LEU A 36 1.37 -6.01 -3.68
N THR A 37 2.13 -5.37 -4.57
CA THR A 37 3.51 -4.98 -4.29
C THR A 37 3.61 -3.46 -4.28
N PHE A 38 4.18 -2.91 -3.22
CA PHE A 38 4.49 -1.50 -3.13
C PHE A 38 5.99 -1.29 -3.29
N PHE A 39 6.35 -0.33 -4.12
CA PHE A 39 7.74 0.06 -4.36
C PHE A 39 7.94 1.48 -3.86
N ILE A 40 8.97 1.70 -3.09
CA ILE A 40 9.32 3.02 -2.55
C ILE A 40 10.71 3.42 -3.05
N GLY A 41 10.84 4.63 -3.56
CA GLY A 41 12.10 5.08 -4.15
C GLY A 41 12.28 6.58 -4.16
N LYS A 42 13.36 7.03 -4.79
CA LYS A 42 13.72 8.44 -4.93
C LYS A 42 13.02 9.11 -6.11
N SER A 43 12.61 8.34 -7.10
CA SER A 43 11.99 8.86 -8.31
C SER A 43 11.05 7.79 -8.88
N LYS A 44 10.35 8.13 -9.96
CA LYS A 44 9.45 7.21 -10.64
C LYS A 44 10.15 6.00 -11.26
N THR A 45 11.47 6.04 -11.36
CA THR A 45 12.27 4.98 -11.99
C THR A 45 13.29 4.36 -11.05
N GLU A 46 13.57 4.98 -9.90
CA GLU A 46 14.56 4.49 -8.94
C GLU A 46 13.89 4.05 -7.65
N PHE A 47 13.67 2.75 -7.50
CA PHE A 47 13.07 2.18 -6.31
C PHE A 47 14.11 1.40 -5.53
N PHE A 48 14.10 1.56 -4.20
CA PHE A 48 15.03 0.87 -3.31
C PHE A 48 14.33 -0.04 -2.31
N GLN A 49 13.03 0.18 -2.01
CA GLN A 49 12.27 -0.70 -1.13
C GLN A 49 11.15 -1.38 -1.90
N LYS A 50 10.86 -2.61 -1.50
CA LYS A 50 9.79 -3.41 -2.07
C LYS A 50 9.05 -4.11 -0.94
N TRP A 51 7.72 -3.96 -0.93
CA TRP A 51 6.83 -4.61 0.03
C TRP A 51 5.88 -5.50 -0.73
N ASN A 52 5.98 -6.80 -0.54
CA ASN A 52 5.18 -7.79 -1.26
C ASN A 52 4.11 -8.34 -0.32
N ILE A 53 2.84 -8.10 -0.65
CA ILE A 53 1.72 -8.35 0.25
C ILE A 53 0.80 -9.41 -0.34
N PRO A 54 0.70 -10.59 0.30
CA PRO A 54 -0.26 -11.62 -0.12
C PRO A 54 -1.66 -11.26 0.39
N LEU A 55 -2.54 -10.83 -0.51
CA LEU A 55 -3.85 -10.28 -0.12
C LEU A 55 -4.75 -11.32 0.56
N GLN A 56 -4.52 -12.59 0.33
CA GLN A 56 -5.29 -13.66 1.00
C GLN A 56 -5.00 -13.78 2.49
N ASN A 57 -3.87 -13.22 2.94
CA ASN A 57 -3.36 -13.43 4.29
C ASN A 57 -3.30 -12.16 5.12
N VAL A 58 -4.00 -11.10 4.69
CA VAL A 58 -3.96 -9.81 5.39
C VAL A 58 -5.36 -9.23 5.60
N TRP A 59 -5.46 -8.34 6.59
CA TRP A 59 -6.60 -7.47 6.82
C TRP A 59 -6.21 -6.02 6.57
N VAL A 60 -7.21 -5.19 6.25
CA VAL A 60 -7.01 -3.75 6.02
C VAL A 60 -7.80 -2.98 7.06
N ASP A 61 -7.09 -2.23 7.90
CA ASP A 61 -7.69 -1.34 8.90
C ASP A 61 -7.37 0.11 8.57
N ILE A 62 -8.28 1.01 8.93
CA ILE A 62 -8.11 2.44 8.70
C ILE A 62 -8.13 3.15 10.03
N ASN A 63 -7.11 3.96 10.29
CA ASN A 63 -6.98 4.79 11.47
C ASN A 63 -6.85 6.25 11.07
N PHE A 64 -7.30 7.14 11.96
CA PHE A 64 -7.12 8.58 11.80
C PHE A 64 -6.04 9.04 12.76
N ILE A 65 -5.01 9.69 12.23
CA ILE A 65 -3.94 10.28 13.03
C ILE A 65 -4.18 11.78 13.07
N HIS A 66 -4.36 12.32 14.28
CA HIS A 66 -4.57 13.75 14.49
C HIS A 66 -3.28 14.39 14.96
N SER A 67 -2.85 15.43 14.27
CA SER A 67 -1.77 16.29 14.73
C SER A 67 -2.32 17.68 15.01
N LEU A 68 -1.51 18.58 15.53
CA LEU A 68 -1.93 19.95 15.83
C LEU A 68 -2.36 20.72 14.58
N THR A 69 -1.91 20.32 13.40
CA THR A 69 -2.13 21.05 12.16
C THR A 69 -2.92 20.26 11.11
N ASP A 70 -2.92 18.92 11.18
CA ASP A 70 -3.52 18.08 10.13
C ASP A 70 -4.16 16.82 10.69
N THR A 71 -5.18 16.33 9.97
CA THR A 71 -5.71 14.98 10.15
C THR A 71 -5.25 14.13 8.99
N MET A 72 -4.62 13.01 9.30
CA MET A 72 -4.10 12.09 8.30
C MET A 72 -4.75 10.73 8.46
N LYS A 73 -5.14 10.12 7.35
CA LYS A 73 -5.63 8.75 7.37
C LYS A 73 -4.45 7.81 7.25
N GLN A 74 -4.42 6.80 8.10
CA GLN A 74 -3.42 5.74 8.03
C GLN A 74 -4.13 4.44 7.70
N ILE A 75 -3.65 3.74 6.67
CA ILE A 75 -4.14 2.42 6.32
C ILE A 75 -3.12 1.42 6.83
N ASN A 76 -3.58 0.51 7.71
CA ASN A 76 -2.75 -0.58 8.21
C ASN A 76 -3.12 -1.86 7.48
N ILE A 77 -2.15 -2.48 6.83
CA ILE A 77 -2.29 -3.80 6.24
C ILE A 77 -1.60 -4.77 7.19
N LYS A 78 -2.37 -5.68 7.79
CA LYS A 78 -1.87 -6.57 8.84
C LYS A 78 -2.08 -8.02 8.48
N ALA A 79 -1.14 -8.88 8.89
CA ALA A 79 -1.31 -10.33 8.76
C ALA A 79 -2.53 -10.80 9.55
N THR A 80 -3.29 -11.72 8.98
CA THR A 80 -4.50 -12.28 9.63
C THR A 80 -4.15 -13.24 10.76
N GLU A 81 -2.96 -13.83 10.71
CA GLU A 81 -2.49 -14.79 11.69
C GLU A 81 -1.21 -14.29 12.34
N LYS A 82 -0.67 -15.08 13.27
CA LYS A 82 0.54 -14.70 14.00
C LYS A 82 1.79 -14.64 13.14
N ASP A 83 1.77 -15.27 11.99
CA ASP A 83 2.94 -15.37 11.13
C ASP A 83 3.18 -14.07 10.36
N SER A 84 4.44 -13.75 10.13
CA SER A 84 4.84 -12.63 9.29
C SER A 84 4.72 -13.05 7.83
N VAL A 85 3.82 -12.40 7.06
CA VAL A 85 3.52 -12.80 5.68
C VAL A 85 3.90 -11.76 4.65
N ILE A 86 4.21 -10.53 5.07
CA ILE A 86 4.58 -9.44 4.18
C ILE A 86 6.09 -9.44 4.01
N GLN A 87 6.54 -9.61 2.76
CA GLN A 87 7.96 -9.63 2.46
C GLN A 87 8.46 -8.21 2.17
N TYR A 88 9.44 -7.77 2.93
CA TYR A 88 10.11 -6.49 2.77
C TYR A 88 11.53 -6.72 2.27
N SER A 89 11.96 -5.92 1.32
CA SER A 89 13.36 -5.91 0.89
C SER A 89 13.82 -4.49 0.59
N ASP A 90 15.11 -4.23 0.85
CA ASP A 90 15.74 -2.94 0.60
C ASP A 90 17.09 -3.20 -0.08
N ASN A 91 17.26 -2.71 -1.31
CA ASN A 91 18.45 -2.98 -2.09
C ASN A 91 19.63 -2.08 -1.74
N ARG A 92 19.42 -1.02 -0.94
CA ARG A 92 20.51 -0.12 -0.51
C ARG A 92 21.43 -0.81 0.50
N ASN A 93 20.90 -1.67 1.34
CA ASN A 93 21.64 -2.37 2.38
C ASN A 93 21.50 -3.90 2.29
N MET A 94 20.94 -4.39 1.19
CA MET A 94 20.74 -5.82 0.95
C MET A 94 19.93 -6.51 2.04
N THR A 95 18.97 -5.80 2.65
CA THR A 95 18.12 -6.33 3.69
C THR A 95 16.89 -7.01 3.08
N SER A 96 16.54 -8.17 3.62
CA SER A 96 15.28 -8.85 3.29
C SER A 96 14.73 -9.49 4.55
N LYS A 97 13.45 -9.26 4.83
CA LYS A 97 12.80 -9.79 6.02
C LYS A 97 11.30 -9.95 5.82
N MET A 98 10.67 -10.75 6.68
CA MET A 98 9.22 -10.89 6.72
C MET A 98 8.67 -10.02 7.84
N THR A 99 7.54 -9.36 7.57
CA THR A 99 6.87 -8.47 8.54
C THR A 99 5.40 -8.82 8.67
N LYS A 100 4.78 -8.32 9.75
CA LYS A 100 3.35 -8.54 10.03
C LYS A 100 2.46 -7.41 9.56
N SER A 101 3.04 -6.26 9.21
CA SER A 101 2.24 -5.10 8.84
C SER A 101 2.98 -4.19 7.87
N TYR A 102 2.17 -3.42 7.13
CA TYR A 102 2.63 -2.34 6.27
C TYR A 102 1.64 -1.18 6.39
N ASN A 103 2.13 0.04 6.52
CA ASN A 103 1.31 1.23 6.72
C ASN A 103 1.40 2.16 5.52
N ILE A 104 0.24 2.66 5.09
CA ILE A 104 0.15 3.67 4.05
C ILE A 104 -0.47 4.93 4.67
N TYR A 105 0.15 6.08 4.45
CA TYR A 105 -0.33 7.35 4.96
C TYR A 105 -0.97 8.14 3.82
N LEU A 106 -2.23 8.56 4.01
CA LEU A 106 -2.97 9.34 3.03
C LEU A 106 -2.99 10.80 3.47
N PHE A 107 -2.45 11.66 2.63
CA PHE A 107 -2.31 13.07 2.95
C PHE A 107 -3.43 13.90 2.31
N ASP A 108 -3.74 15.07 2.91
CA ASP A 108 -4.86 15.90 2.52
C ASP A 108 -4.75 16.54 1.13
N TRP A 109 -3.56 16.59 0.55
CA TRP A 109 -3.40 17.17 -0.79
C TRP A 109 -3.95 16.29 -1.91
N CYS A 110 -4.30 15.06 -1.60
CA CYS A 110 -4.98 14.22 -2.57
C CYS A 110 -6.49 14.38 -2.40
N ASP A 111 -7.21 14.42 -3.51
CA ASP A 111 -8.66 14.53 -3.56
C ASP A 111 -9.32 13.49 -2.64
N ASP A 112 -10.24 13.92 -1.79
CA ASP A 112 -10.96 13.04 -0.86
C ASP A 112 -11.66 11.89 -1.56
N LYS A 113 -12.23 12.15 -2.72
CA LYS A 113 -12.92 11.12 -3.50
C LYS A 113 -11.94 10.06 -3.99
N LYS A 114 -10.75 10.45 -4.41
CA LYS A 114 -9.70 9.51 -4.81
C LYS A 114 -9.24 8.67 -3.63
N GLN A 115 -9.12 9.28 -2.45
CA GLN A 115 -8.78 8.55 -1.23
C GLN A 115 -9.84 7.51 -0.88
N GLU A 116 -11.12 7.89 -0.95
CA GLU A 116 -12.22 6.96 -0.68
C GLU A 116 -12.24 5.81 -1.67
N ASN A 117 -12.04 6.09 -2.95
CA ASN A 117 -12.00 5.06 -3.99
C ASN A 117 -10.84 4.10 -3.76
N PHE A 118 -9.68 4.61 -3.37
CA PHE A 118 -8.51 3.80 -3.06
C PHE A 118 -8.78 2.88 -1.87
N ILE A 119 -9.32 3.43 -0.79
CA ILE A 119 -9.64 2.67 0.42
C ILE A 119 -10.64 1.56 0.11
N SER A 120 -11.72 1.91 -0.61
CA SER A 120 -12.75 0.95 -0.99
C SER A 120 -12.19 -0.16 -1.87
N ALA A 121 -11.37 0.20 -2.85
CA ALA A 121 -10.73 -0.78 -3.74
C ALA A 121 -9.82 -1.72 -2.98
N LEU A 122 -9.01 -1.18 -2.07
CA LEU A 122 -8.08 -1.98 -1.28
C LEU A 122 -8.81 -2.97 -0.38
N LYS A 123 -9.86 -2.51 0.30
CA LYS A 123 -10.68 -3.39 1.14
C LYS A 123 -11.36 -4.47 0.30
N ARG A 124 -11.95 -4.08 -0.82
CA ARG A 124 -12.70 -5.01 -1.66
C ARG A 124 -11.81 -6.07 -2.30
N ILE A 125 -10.65 -5.68 -2.82
CA ILE A 125 -9.74 -6.62 -3.45
C ILE A 125 -9.19 -7.62 -2.41
N THR A 126 -8.98 -7.15 -1.18
CA THR A 126 -8.52 -8.00 -0.09
C THR A 126 -9.60 -9.04 0.28
N GLU A 127 -10.86 -8.61 0.39
CA GLU A 127 -11.97 -9.50 0.67
C GLU A 127 -12.16 -10.55 -0.43
N LEU A 128 -12.14 -10.11 -1.69
CA LEU A 128 -12.30 -11.01 -2.82
C LEU A 128 -11.16 -12.02 -2.94
N SER A 129 -9.96 -11.63 -2.55
CA SER A 129 -8.81 -12.53 -2.57
C SER A 129 -8.96 -13.69 -1.60
N LYS A 130 -9.69 -13.49 -0.51
CA LYS A 130 -9.95 -14.56 0.47
C LYS A 130 -10.95 -15.60 0.00
N LEU A 131 -11.71 -15.30 -1.05
CA LEU A 131 -12.71 -16.20 -1.61
C LEU A 131 -12.13 -17.17 -2.64
N LYS A 132 -10.86 -17.02 -2.99
CA LYS A 132 -10.20 -17.90 -3.94
C LYS A 132 -9.66 -19.16 -3.31
#